data_ca139d0c61650cf49919947479133a40
#
_entry.id   ca139d0c61650cf49919947479133a40
#
_cell.length_a   1.000
_cell.length_b   1.000
_cell.length_c   1.000
_cell.angle_alpha   90.00
_cell.angle_beta   90.00
_cell.angle_gamma   90.00
#
_symmetry.space_group_name_H-M   'P 1'
#
loop_
_entity.id
_entity.type
_entity.pdbx_description
1 polymer ?
#
loop_
_entity_poly.entity_id
_entity_poly.type
_entity_poly.pdbx_seq_one_letter_code
_entity_poly.pdbx_strand_id
1 'polypeptide(L)'
;EILRCLVGSEMCIRDRATGDVTIDGQKYHFNSNGILSNTTSPTGSRTIKNYLAGALQPVGQALYVWGGGWNDSTRKGTSQTMTDFYNSQSSSYDYNNYRDLSTANRAKGFDCSGFVGWSAYQVMQSKSGVGSGYTVVSGEIGSYYKSMGWGSILTQAKLASDDWTVYPGDVGYDSGHTWIILGQCADKSAVIVHSTPNAGVQIAGTPTPSGGYSSQAIALAQKYMSRYPGYTKYDYHTSSGNYIRRGNYLRWNRSTLSDPDGYMNMTADQILADLFS
;
A
#
# COMPACT_ATOMS: atom_id res chain seq x y z
N GLU A 1 27.83 14.13 8.96
CA GLU A 1 28.85 13.61 7.99
C GLU A 1 28.28 12.52 7.07
N ILE A 2 27.39 11.65 7.56
CA ILE A 2 26.78 10.55 6.76
C ILE A 2 25.87 11.08 5.64
N LEU A 3 25.18 12.20 5.86
CA LEU A 3 24.31 12.83 4.85
C LEU A 3 25.06 13.45 3.65
N ARG A 4 26.36 13.74 3.80
CA ARG A 4 27.19 14.27 2.70
C ARG A 4 27.68 13.18 1.74
N CYS A 5 27.63 11.92 2.12
CA CYS A 5 27.97 10.78 1.25
C CYS A 5 26.84 10.34 0.31
N LEU A 6 25.65 10.90 0.41
CA LEU A 6 24.50 10.55 -0.45
C LEU A 6 24.48 11.27 -1.80
N VAL A 7 25.46 12.15 -2.06
CA VAL A 7 25.58 12.87 -3.32
C VAL A 7 26.99 12.67 -3.90
N GLY A 8 27.14 11.65 -4.75
CA GLY A 8 28.10 11.69 -5.83
C GLY A 8 29.53 11.15 -5.60
N SER A 9 29.71 9.89 -5.21
CA SER A 9 30.86 9.11 -5.67
C SER A 9 30.60 7.60 -5.52
N GLU A 10 31.10 6.82 -6.47
CA GLU A 10 30.96 5.35 -6.50
C GLU A 10 31.57 4.63 -5.27
N MET A 11 32.31 5.34 -4.44
CA MET A 11 32.96 4.79 -3.25
C MET A 11 32.02 4.67 -2.05
N CYS A 12 30.85 5.33 -2.08
CA CYS A 12 29.83 5.27 -0.99
C CYS A 12 28.88 4.07 -1.12
N ILE A 13 28.98 3.27 -2.18
CA ILE A 13 28.08 2.12 -2.42
C ILE A 13 28.44 0.92 -1.52
N ARG A 14 29.63 0.88 -0.92
CA ARG A 14 30.09 -0.26 -0.11
C ARG A 14 29.60 -0.28 1.33
N ASP A 15 29.23 0.86 1.90
CA ASP A 15 28.82 0.97 3.31
C ASP A 15 27.34 1.37 3.45
N ARG A 16 26.45 0.61 2.84
CA ARG A 16 25.02 0.79 3.11
C ARG A 16 24.74 0.42 4.55
N ALA A 17 24.18 1.36 5.30
CA ALA A 17 23.66 1.08 6.63
C ALA A 17 22.62 -0.06 6.55
N THR A 18 22.74 -1.06 7.41
CA THR A 18 21.77 -2.15 7.59
C THR A 18 21.46 -2.29 9.08
N GLY A 19 20.24 -2.72 9.39
CA GLY A 19 19.78 -2.81 10.78
C GLY A 19 19.38 -1.44 11.35
N ASP A 20 19.37 -1.36 12.68
CA ASP A 20 18.95 -0.14 13.39
C ASP A 20 20.08 0.89 13.45
N VAL A 21 19.85 2.07 12.91
CA VAL A 21 20.76 3.20 12.92
C VAL A 21 20.08 4.41 13.55
N THR A 22 20.74 5.08 14.47
CA THR A 22 20.24 6.32 15.05
C THR A 22 20.89 7.52 14.36
N ILE A 23 20.09 8.38 13.73
CA ILE A 23 20.54 9.59 13.06
C ILE A 23 19.81 10.78 13.74
N ASP A 24 20.54 11.75 14.24
CA ASP A 24 20.00 12.92 14.93
C ASP A 24 19.02 12.58 16.07
N GLY A 25 19.30 11.49 16.79
CA GLY A 25 18.47 11.01 17.89
C GLY A 25 17.23 10.20 17.47
N GLN A 26 16.97 10.05 16.18
CA GLN A 26 15.86 9.27 15.64
C GLN A 26 16.36 7.91 15.15
N LYS A 27 15.65 6.84 15.51
CA LYS A 27 16.00 5.48 15.07
C LYS A 27 15.43 5.20 13.69
N TYR A 28 16.29 4.71 12.82
CA TYR A 28 15.96 4.23 11.47
C TYR A 28 16.34 2.76 11.37
N HIS A 29 15.54 1.98 10.69
CA HIS A 29 15.88 0.60 10.39
C HIS A 29 16.12 0.43 8.89
N PHE A 30 17.30 -0.06 8.50
CA PHE A 30 17.62 -0.38 7.12
C PHE A 30 17.60 -1.89 6.94
N ASN A 31 16.91 -2.39 5.90
CA ASN A 31 16.89 -3.81 5.57
C ASN A 31 18.29 -4.28 5.10
N SER A 32 18.44 -5.59 4.85
CA SER A 32 19.70 -6.18 4.39
C SER A 32 20.22 -5.62 3.07
N ASN A 33 19.39 -4.90 2.31
CA ASN A 33 19.77 -4.23 1.07
C ASN A 33 20.09 -2.74 1.28
N GLY A 34 20.15 -2.26 2.54
CA GLY A 34 20.40 -0.86 2.87
C GLY A 34 19.27 0.08 2.47
N ILE A 35 18.07 -0.44 2.27
CA ILE A 35 16.88 0.37 2.01
C ILE A 35 16.26 0.70 3.36
N LEU A 36 15.98 1.99 3.58
CA LEU A 36 15.27 2.43 4.77
C LEU A 36 13.91 1.72 4.80
N SER A 37 13.82 0.68 5.60
CA SER A 37 12.53 0.15 6.02
C SER A 37 12.09 1.00 7.19
N ASN A 38 11.19 1.93 6.95
CA ASN A 38 10.64 2.77 8.00
C ASN A 38 9.80 1.91 8.94
N THR A 39 10.47 1.20 9.85
CA THR A 39 9.84 0.29 10.81
C THR A 39 9.48 0.97 12.12
N THR A 40 9.53 2.26 12.20
CA THR A 40 8.64 2.91 13.15
C THR A 40 7.28 2.97 12.49
N SER A 41 6.54 1.84 12.47
CA SER A 41 5.09 1.92 12.46
C SER A 41 4.73 3.03 13.44
N PRO A 42 4.03 4.10 13.03
CA PRO A 42 3.52 5.07 13.97
C PRO A 42 2.49 4.35 14.83
N THR A 43 2.99 3.67 15.87
CA THR A 43 2.16 3.01 16.85
C THR A 43 1.48 4.10 17.64
N GLY A 44 0.24 4.40 17.33
CA GLY A 44 -0.54 5.17 18.25
C GLY A 44 -1.60 6.08 17.68
N SER A 45 -1.41 6.71 16.57
CA SER A 45 -2.44 7.62 16.07
C SER A 45 -3.12 7.11 14.80
N ARG A 46 -4.45 7.06 14.83
CA ARG A 46 -5.28 6.71 13.68
C ARG A 46 -5.38 7.91 12.75
N THR A 47 -4.31 8.13 11.96
CA THR A 47 -4.27 9.21 10.97
C THR A 47 -4.21 8.66 9.55
N ILE A 48 -4.61 9.47 8.58
CA ILE A 48 -4.49 9.14 7.16
C ILE A 48 -3.02 8.87 6.82
N LYS A 49 -2.10 9.75 7.25
CA LYS A 49 -0.66 9.58 7.00
C LYS A 49 -0.16 8.22 7.49
N ASN A 50 -0.49 7.85 8.73
CA ASN A 50 -0.05 6.57 9.30
C ASN A 50 -0.67 5.37 8.59
N TYR A 51 -1.92 5.47 8.15
CA TYR A 51 -2.58 4.42 7.37
C TYR A 51 -1.89 4.21 6.02
N LEU A 52 -1.59 5.29 5.30
CA LEU A 52 -0.90 5.22 4.00
C LEU A 52 0.55 4.78 4.15
N ALA A 53 1.27 5.29 5.15
CA ALA A 53 2.63 4.85 5.46
C ALA A 53 2.67 3.34 5.78
N GLY A 54 1.70 2.86 6.56
CA GLY A 54 1.54 1.41 6.82
C GLY A 54 1.28 0.62 5.54
N ALA A 55 0.39 1.08 4.68
CA ALA A 55 0.06 0.42 3.42
C ALA A 55 1.25 0.38 2.43
N LEU A 56 2.17 1.33 2.51
CA LEU A 56 3.36 1.36 1.66
C LEU A 56 4.49 0.43 2.12
N GLN A 57 4.49 -0.03 3.37
CA GLN A 57 5.58 -0.88 3.90
C GLN A 57 5.84 -2.15 3.06
N PRO A 58 4.82 -2.92 2.61
CA PRO A 58 5.06 -4.14 1.87
C PRO A 58 5.35 -3.92 0.37
N VAL A 59 5.31 -2.68 -0.13
CA VAL A 59 5.66 -2.38 -1.53
C VAL A 59 7.10 -2.80 -1.80
N GLY A 60 7.29 -3.62 -2.84
CA GLY A 60 8.61 -4.15 -3.20
C GLY A 60 9.20 -5.15 -2.20
N GLN A 61 8.40 -5.69 -1.27
CA GLN A 61 8.82 -6.64 -0.25
C GLN A 61 7.86 -7.83 -0.07
N ALA A 62 6.68 -7.80 -0.67
CA ALA A 62 5.70 -8.87 -0.56
C ALA A 62 5.05 -9.18 -1.91
N LEU A 63 4.97 -10.47 -2.25
CA LEU A 63 4.32 -10.95 -3.45
C LEU A 63 2.82 -11.19 -3.21
N TYR A 64 2.08 -11.27 -4.32
CA TYR A 64 0.69 -11.71 -4.28
C TYR A 64 0.62 -13.20 -3.99
N VAL A 65 -0.06 -13.58 -2.94
CA VAL A 65 -0.35 -14.97 -2.57
C VAL A 65 -1.84 -15.10 -2.32
N TRP A 66 -2.50 -16.06 -2.96
CA TRP A 66 -3.94 -16.28 -2.79
C TRP A 66 -4.30 -16.60 -1.33
N GLY A 67 -5.21 -15.82 -0.75
CA GLY A 67 -5.55 -15.90 0.68
C GLY A 67 -4.47 -15.33 1.60
N GLY A 68 -3.42 -14.72 1.06
CA GLY A 68 -2.33 -14.14 1.82
C GLY A 68 -2.78 -12.95 2.67
N GLY A 69 -2.17 -12.79 3.85
CA GLY A 69 -2.53 -11.78 4.84
C GLY A 69 -3.73 -12.12 5.73
N TRP A 70 -4.48 -13.19 5.42
CA TRP A 70 -5.68 -13.59 6.18
C TRP A 70 -5.39 -14.24 7.53
N ASN A 71 -4.23 -14.89 7.66
CA ASN A 71 -3.82 -15.60 8.87
C ASN A 71 -2.66 -14.92 9.60
N ASP A 72 -2.25 -13.73 9.18
CA ASP A 72 -1.20 -13.01 9.87
C ASP A 72 -1.78 -12.38 11.14
N SER A 73 -1.63 -13.11 12.23
CA SER A 73 -2.12 -12.68 13.52
C SER A 73 -1.12 -11.75 14.19
N THR A 74 -1.46 -10.50 14.38
CA THR A 74 -0.76 -9.60 15.30
C THR A 74 0.49 -8.87 14.79
N ARG A 75 0.88 -9.01 13.53
CA ARG A 75 2.14 -8.42 13.06
C ARG A 75 1.98 -6.97 12.61
N LYS A 76 2.81 -6.15 13.20
CA LYS A 76 3.12 -4.81 12.70
C LYS A 76 4.28 -4.95 11.71
N GLY A 77 4.11 -4.33 10.54
CA GLY A 77 5.13 -4.38 9.50
C GLY A 77 5.17 -5.69 8.72
N THR A 78 6.01 -5.72 7.70
CA THR A 78 6.21 -6.89 6.83
C THR A 78 6.94 -7.99 7.59
N SER A 79 6.49 -9.23 7.45
CA SER A 79 7.14 -10.35 8.12
C SER A 79 8.41 -10.78 7.39
N GLN A 80 9.37 -11.36 8.12
CA GLN A 80 10.56 -11.95 7.52
C GLN A 80 10.19 -13.04 6.50
N THR A 81 9.18 -13.85 6.78
CA THR A 81 8.67 -14.89 5.87
C THR A 81 8.24 -14.30 4.52
N MET A 82 7.56 -13.16 4.51
CA MET A 82 7.15 -12.48 3.26
C MET A 82 8.36 -11.97 2.50
N THR A 83 9.30 -11.34 3.20
CA THR A 83 10.53 -10.80 2.59
C THR A 83 11.42 -11.91 2.02
N ASP A 84 11.61 -13.00 2.77
CA ASP A 84 12.38 -14.16 2.32
C ASP A 84 11.74 -14.80 1.09
N PHE A 85 10.41 -14.96 1.12
CA PHE A 85 9.68 -15.48 -0.02
C PHE A 85 9.82 -14.57 -1.25
N TYR A 86 9.63 -13.26 -1.09
CA TYR A 86 9.85 -12.27 -2.15
C TYR A 86 11.26 -12.39 -2.77
N ASN A 87 12.29 -12.49 -1.93
CA ASN A 87 13.67 -12.55 -2.39
C ASN A 87 14.01 -13.88 -3.07
N SER A 88 13.39 -14.98 -2.65
CA SER A 88 13.63 -16.33 -3.19
C SER A 88 13.00 -16.60 -4.55
N GLN A 89 11.98 -15.81 -4.95
CA GLN A 89 11.29 -16.00 -6.23
C GLN A 89 12.08 -15.36 -7.38
N SER A 90 11.74 -15.76 -8.62
CA SER A 90 12.30 -15.22 -9.86
C SER A 90 11.25 -14.45 -10.66
N SER A 91 11.65 -13.93 -11.83
CA SER A 91 10.74 -13.28 -12.78
C SER A 91 9.66 -14.21 -13.37
N SER A 92 9.81 -15.53 -13.18
CA SER A 92 8.80 -16.52 -13.56
C SER A 92 7.80 -16.82 -12.45
N TYR A 93 7.71 -15.99 -11.43
CA TYR A 93 6.76 -16.16 -10.34
C TYR A 93 5.33 -16.24 -10.88
N ASP A 94 4.62 -17.33 -10.50
CA ASP A 94 3.21 -17.54 -10.81
C ASP A 94 2.47 -17.86 -9.50
N TYR A 95 1.56 -16.96 -9.09
CA TYR A 95 0.78 -17.10 -7.88
C TYR A 95 -0.12 -18.35 -7.89
N ASN A 96 -0.46 -18.92 -9.06
CA ASN A 96 -1.26 -20.12 -9.14
C ASN A 96 -0.60 -21.33 -8.48
N ASN A 97 0.73 -21.32 -8.34
CA ASN A 97 1.47 -22.34 -7.62
C ASN A 97 1.35 -22.22 -6.09
N TYR A 98 0.68 -21.17 -5.59
CA TYR A 98 0.57 -20.83 -4.18
C TYR A 98 -0.88 -20.60 -3.74
N ARG A 99 -1.81 -21.48 -4.17
CA ARG A 99 -3.26 -21.36 -3.91
C ARG A 99 -3.81 -22.39 -2.92
N ASP A 100 -2.96 -23.10 -2.20
CA ASP A 100 -3.36 -24.20 -1.31
C ASP A 100 -4.07 -23.74 -0.01
N LEU A 101 -4.11 -22.44 0.26
CA LEU A 101 -4.73 -21.83 1.44
C LEU A 101 -4.21 -22.33 2.78
N SER A 102 -3.07 -23.03 2.81
CA SER A 102 -2.41 -23.41 4.07
C SER A 102 -1.95 -22.17 4.84
N THR A 103 -1.88 -22.28 6.17
CA THR A 103 -1.37 -21.18 7.03
C THR A 103 0.05 -20.78 6.61
N ALA A 104 0.90 -21.76 6.31
CA ALA A 104 2.27 -21.51 5.86
C ALA A 104 2.33 -20.76 4.54
N ASN A 105 1.43 -21.07 3.60
CA ASN A 105 1.38 -20.40 2.31
C ASN A 105 0.82 -18.97 2.44
N ARG A 106 -0.27 -18.80 3.18
CA ARG A 106 -0.88 -17.48 3.43
C ARG A 106 0.03 -16.50 4.13
N ALA A 107 1.03 -16.99 4.90
CA ALA A 107 2.01 -16.15 5.57
C ALA A 107 3.08 -15.57 4.64
N LYS A 108 3.16 -16.02 3.38
CA LYS A 108 4.22 -15.64 2.42
C LYS A 108 3.97 -14.33 1.68
N GLY A 109 2.76 -13.80 1.71
CA GLY A 109 2.42 -12.57 0.98
C GLY A 109 0.99 -12.12 1.24
N PHE A 110 0.44 -11.33 0.32
CA PHE A 110 -0.91 -10.79 0.43
C PHE A 110 -1.74 -11.06 -0.82
N ASP A 111 -3.01 -11.43 -0.67
CA ASP A 111 -3.98 -11.14 -1.72
C ASP A 111 -4.50 -9.69 -1.59
N CYS A 112 -5.39 -9.26 -2.48
CA CYS A 112 -5.87 -7.88 -2.48
C CYS A 112 -6.61 -7.51 -1.18
N SER A 113 -7.49 -8.37 -0.69
CA SER A 113 -8.28 -8.15 0.53
C SER A 113 -7.47 -8.37 1.79
N GLY A 114 -6.56 -9.33 1.81
CA GLY A 114 -5.60 -9.53 2.89
C GLY A 114 -4.69 -8.32 3.08
N PHE A 115 -4.23 -7.70 1.99
CA PHE A 115 -3.45 -6.48 2.02
C PHE A 115 -4.23 -5.31 2.63
N VAL A 116 -5.48 -5.08 2.21
CA VAL A 116 -6.29 -3.98 2.75
C VAL A 116 -6.61 -4.21 4.22
N GLY A 117 -6.99 -5.44 4.61
CA GLY A 117 -7.23 -5.79 6.01
C GLY A 117 -5.99 -5.63 6.88
N TRP A 118 -4.83 -6.07 6.39
CA TRP A 118 -3.55 -5.88 7.07
C TRP A 118 -3.19 -4.39 7.21
N SER A 119 -3.41 -3.58 6.16
CA SER A 119 -3.15 -2.14 6.20
C SER A 119 -4.04 -1.45 7.24
N ALA A 120 -5.33 -1.80 7.31
CA ALA A 120 -6.22 -1.31 8.36
C ALA A 120 -5.72 -1.69 9.77
N TYR A 121 -5.20 -2.91 9.94
CA TYR A 121 -4.66 -3.37 11.23
C TYR A 121 -3.47 -2.53 11.70
N GLN A 122 -2.63 -2.02 10.80
CA GLN A 122 -1.47 -1.21 11.19
C GLN A 122 -1.86 0.00 12.05
N VAL A 123 -3.04 0.56 11.85
CA VAL A 123 -3.51 1.76 12.56
C VAL A 123 -4.66 1.48 13.54
N MET A 124 -5.53 0.51 13.25
CA MET A 124 -6.73 0.26 14.05
C MET A 124 -6.43 -0.51 15.34
N GLN A 125 -5.74 -1.61 15.23
CA GLN A 125 -5.26 -2.46 16.36
C GLN A 125 -6.29 -2.73 17.48
N SER A 126 -7.58 -2.71 17.12
CA SER A 126 -8.68 -2.91 18.08
C SER A 126 -9.11 -4.38 18.21
N LYS A 127 -8.57 -5.27 17.37
CA LYS A 127 -8.80 -6.71 17.41
C LYS A 127 -7.46 -7.44 17.31
N SER A 128 -7.39 -8.64 17.87
CA SER A 128 -6.21 -9.49 17.73
C SER A 128 -6.20 -10.11 16.33
N GLY A 129 -5.11 -9.89 15.60
CA GLY A 129 -4.83 -10.49 14.31
C GLY A 129 -5.55 -9.87 13.13
N VAL A 130 -4.88 -9.87 12.00
CA VAL A 130 -5.41 -9.39 10.73
C VAL A 130 -6.55 -10.29 10.25
N GLY A 131 -6.34 -11.61 10.26
CA GLY A 131 -7.30 -12.60 9.80
C GLY A 131 -8.58 -12.70 10.61
N SER A 132 -8.60 -12.18 11.84
CA SER A 132 -9.75 -12.32 12.74
C SER A 132 -10.67 -11.11 12.81
N GLY A 133 -10.41 -10.04 12.05
CA GLY A 133 -11.27 -8.89 12.24
C GLY A 133 -11.18 -7.75 11.25
N TYR A 134 -10.25 -7.78 10.32
CA TYR A 134 -10.07 -6.68 9.37
C TYR A 134 -10.15 -7.15 7.91
N THR A 135 -9.87 -8.41 7.65
CA THR A 135 -9.90 -8.99 6.31
C THR A 135 -11.23 -9.68 6.04
N VAL A 136 -11.89 -9.29 4.99
CA VAL A 136 -13.08 -9.91 4.41
C VAL A 136 -12.92 -9.95 2.89
N VAL A 137 -13.71 -10.74 2.20
CA VAL A 137 -13.66 -10.78 0.73
C VAL A 137 -13.89 -9.40 0.12
N SER A 138 -13.25 -9.12 -1.01
CA SER A 138 -13.18 -7.79 -1.61
C SER A 138 -14.53 -7.10 -1.75
N GLY A 139 -15.57 -7.80 -2.23
CA GLY A 139 -16.91 -7.24 -2.40
C GLY A 139 -17.64 -6.83 -1.12
N GLU A 140 -17.19 -7.30 0.05
CA GLU A 140 -17.81 -7.03 1.34
C GLU A 140 -17.07 -5.97 2.17
N ILE A 141 -15.88 -5.57 1.76
CA ILE A 141 -15.00 -4.74 2.60
C ILE A 141 -15.67 -3.41 3.01
N GLY A 142 -16.39 -2.77 2.09
CA GLY A 142 -17.08 -1.51 2.37
C GLY A 142 -18.22 -1.67 3.37
N SER A 143 -19.08 -2.69 3.20
CA SER A 143 -20.18 -2.97 4.11
C SER A 143 -19.68 -3.38 5.49
N TYR A 144 -18.61 -4.16 5.53
CA TYR A 144 -17.99 -4.60 6.78
C TYR A 144 -17.39 -3.42 7.58
N TYR A 145 -16.59 -2.57 6.96
CA TYR A 145 -16.02 -1.41 7.66
C TYR A 145 -17.07 -0.36 8.02
N LYS A 146 -18.11 -0.22 7.17
CA LYS A 146 -19.27 0.61 7.51
C LYS A 146 -20.01 0.07 8.74
N SER A 147 -20.19 -1.24 8.86
CA SER A 147 -20.87 -1.86 10.03
C SER A 147 -20.10 -1.64 11.34
N MET A 148 -18.78 -1.46 11.27
CA MET A 148 -17.95 -1.09 12.41
C MET A 148 -17.98 0.43 12.72
N GLY A 149 -18.75 1.21 11.99
CA GLY A 149 -18.83 2.66 12.17
C GLY A 149 -17.60 3.42 11.65
N TRP A 150 -16.75 2.76 10.84
CA TRP A 150 -15.49 3.35 10.41
C TRP A 150 -15.60 4.34 9.26
N GLY A 151 -16.65 4.22 8.46
CA GLY A 151 -16.83 5.09 7.30
C GLY A 151 -18.17 4.96 6.63
N SER A 152 -18.29 5.57 5.48
CA SER A 152 -19.47 5.55 4.61
C SER A 152 -19.15 5.01 3.23
N ILE A 153 -20.15 4.37 2.59
CA ILE A 153 -20.01 3.86 1.23
C ILE A 153 -20.35 4.97 0.23
N LEU A 154 -19.44 5.18 -0.71
CA LEU A 154 -19.64 6.00 -1.90
C LEU A 154 -19.89 5.07 -3.08
N THR A 155 -21.07 5.17 -3.67
CA THR A 155 -21.41 4.46 -4.90
C THR A 155 -20.80 5.15 -6.11
N GLN A 156 -20.73 4.46 -7.25
CA GLN A 156 -20.30 5.04 -8.53
C GLN A 156 -21.14 6.27 -8.90
N ALA A 157 -22.45 6.23 -8.68
CA ALA A 157 -23.34 7.37 -8.94
C ALA A 157 -22.97 8.58 -8.06
N LYS A 158 -22.64 8.35 -6.79
CA LYS A 158 -22.21 9.43 -5.90
C LYS A 158 -20.86 10.00 -6.32
N LEU A 159 -19.89 9.15 -6.67
CA LEU A 159 -18.59 9.62 -7.17
C LEU A 159 -18.75 10.43 -8.46
N ALA A 160 -19.58 9.98 -9.39
CA ALA A 160 -19.85 10.71 -10.62
C ALA A 160 -20.47 12.08 -10.34
N SER A 161 -21.39 12.18 -9.38
CA SER A 161 -21.99 13.47 -8.97
C SER A 161 -20.99 14.40 -8.27
N ASP A 162 -19.93 13.87 -7.70
CA ASP A 162 -18.84 14.60 -7.05
C ASP A 162 -17.60 14.74 -7.96
N ASP A 163 -17.81 14.73 -9.27
CA ASP A 163 -16.74 14.86 -10.27
C ASP A 163 -15.59 13.86 -10.05
N TRP A 164 -15.95 12.61 -9.74
CA TRP A 164 -15.00 11.52 -9.50
C TRP A 164 -13.97 11.81 -8.40
N THR A 165 -14.34 12.60 -7.40
CA THR A 165 -13.44 12.99 -6.33
C THR A 165 -13.24 11.84 -5.33
N VAL A 166 -12.00 11.36 -5.23
CA VAL A 166 -11.53 10.39 -4.23
C VAL A 166 -10.51 11.05 -3.31
N TYR A 167 -10.42 10.56 -2.10
CA TYR A 167 -9.51 11.12 -1.10
C TYR A 167 -8.46 10.12 -0.66
N PRO A 168 -7.30 10.59 -0.15
CA PRO A 168 -6.27 9.72 0.42
C PRO A 168 -6.86 8.86 1.54
N GLY A 169 -6.57 7.57 1.48
CA GLY A 169 -7.11 6.56 2.38
C GLY A 169 -8.44 5.94 1.96
N ASP A 170 -9.19 6.51 1.02
CA ASP A 170 -10.40 5.84 0.51
C ASP A 170 -10.06 4.42 0.04
N VAL A 171 -10.90 3.44 0.39
CA VAL A 171 -10.74 2.04 -0.01
C VAL A 171 -11.71 1.73 -1.13
N GLY A 172 -11.18 1.53 -2.34
CA GLY A 172 -11.96 1.09 -3.49
C GLY A 172 -12.14 -0.43 -3.48
N TYR A 173 -13.31 -0.91 -3.93
CA TYR A 173 -13.61 -2.33 -3.93
C TYR A 173 -14.71 -2.71 -4.95
N ASP A 174 -14.58 -3.90 -5.50
CA ASP A 174 -15.62 -4.62 -6.23
C ASP A 174 -15.61 -6.11 -5.85
N SER A 175 -16.37 -6.93 -6.57
CA SER A 175 -16.46 -8.38 -6.27
C SER A 175 -15.15 -9.14 -6.49
N GLY A 176 -14.20 -8.59 -7.24
CA GLY A 176 -12.97 -9.28 -7.62
C GLY A 176 -11.68 -8.63 -7.12
N HIS A 177 -11.73 -7.39 -6.64
CA HIS A 177 -10.53 -6.66 -6.25
C HIS A 177 -10.80 -5.54 -5.23
N THR A 178 -9.74 -5.13 -4.52
CA THR A 178 -9.75 -3.98 -3.63
C THR A 178 -8.39 -3.27 -3.62
N TRP A 179 -8.42 -1.96 -3.36
CA TRP A 179 -7.26 -1.07 -3.42
C TRP A 179 -7.40 0.12 -2.46
N ILE A 180 -6.30 0.78 -2.15
CA ILE A 180 -6.27 1.98 -1.29
C ILE A 180 -5.83 3.17 -2.15
N ILE A 181 -6.55 4.30 -2.05
CA ILE A 181 -6.16 5.56 -2.68
C ILE A 181 -5.01 6.19 -1.89
N LEU A 182 -3.88 6.45 -2.54
CA LEU A 182 -2.78 7.24 -1.97
C LEU A 182 -3.04 8.74 -2.14
N GLY A 183 -3.61 9.14 -3.25
CA GLY A 183 -3.97 10.53 -3.53
C GLY A 183 -4.51 10.71 -4.94
N GLN A 184 -5.21 11.82 -5.15
CA GLN A 184 -5.75 12.20 -6.46
C GLN A 184 -4.90 13.30 -7.11
N CYS A 185 -4.72 13.22 -8.43
CA CYS A 185 -4.02 14.19 -9.25
C CYS A 185 -4.97 15.26 -9.78
N ALA A 186 -4.42 16.35 -10.33
CA ALA A 186 -5.21 17.44 -10.89
C ALA A 186 -6.06 17.02 -12.11
N ASP A 187 -5.61 16.02 -12.87
CA ASP A 187 -6.34 15.43 -13.99
C ASP A 187 -7.41 14.41 -13.56
N LYS A 188 -7.71 14.34 -12.26
CA LYS A 188 -8.63 13.40 -11.63
C LYS A 188 -8.22 11.94 -11.69
N SER A 189 -7.05 11.59 -12.21
CA SER A 189 -6.48 10.27 -12.02
C SER A 189 -6.05 10.08 -10.55
N ALA A 190 -5.93 8.85 -10.08
CA ALA A 190 -5.55 8.56 -8.70
C ALA A 190 -4.36 7.59 -8.64
N VAL A 191 -3.43 7.89 -7.74
CA VAL A 191 -2.39 6.93 -7.36
C VAL A 191 -2.98 6.02 -6.31
N ILE A 192 -2.80 4.73 -6.50
CA ILE A 192 -3.30 3.67 -5.63
C ILE A 192 -2.16 2.78 -5.15
N VAL A 193 -2.39 2.07 -4.07
CA VAL A 193 -1.59 0.91 -3.64
C VAL A 193 -2.50 -0.30 -3.51
N HIS A 194 -2.05 -1.42 -4.06
CA HIS A 194 -2.80 -2.67 -4.04
C HIS A 194 -1.88 -3.89 -4.14
N SER A 195 -2.38 -5.06 -3.79
CA SER A 195 -1.72 -6.34 -4.10
C SER A 195 -2.39 -6.98 -5.31
N THR A 196 -1.61 -7.36 -6.33
CA THR A 196 -2.11 -7.86 -7.61
C THR A 196 -1.40 -9.15 -8.04
N PRO A 197 -2.12 -10.10 -8.70
CA PRO A 197 -1.56 -11.38 -9.17
C PRO A 197 -0.27 -11.22 -9.99
N ASN A 198 0.64 -12.20 -9.86
CA ASN A 198 1.95 -12.31 -10.52
C ASN A 198 2.96 -11.21 -10.17
N ALA A 199 2.55 -10.19 -9.46
CA ALA A 199 3.43 -9.17 -8.90
C ALA A 199 3.36 -9.23 -7.36
N GLY A 200 2.70 -8.29 -6.74
CA GLY A 200 2.58 -8.20 -5.30
C GLY A 200 2.02 -6.85 -4.90
N VAL A 201 2.45 -6.36 -3.76
CA VAL A 201 2.06 -5.02 -3.32
C VAL A 201 2.83 -3.98 -4.13
N GLN A 202 2.10 -3.13 -4.82
CA GLN A 202 2.65 -2.14 -5.74
C GLN A 202 1.88 -0.82 -5.70
N ILE A 203 2.57 0.25 -6.10
CA ILE A 203 1.96 1.54 -6.42
C ILE A 203 1.58 1.52 -7.89
N ALA A 204 0.33 1.87 -8.22
CA ALA A 204 -0.14 2.00 -9.58
C ALA A 204 -0.94 3.29 -9.76
N GLY A 205 -1.00 3.79 -10.99
CA GLY A 205 -1.80 4.95 -11.35
C GLY A 205 -3.02 4.54 -12.17
N THR A 206 -4.17 5.13 -11.90
CA THR A 206 -5.35 4.96 -12.74
C THR A 206 -5.24 5.83 -13.99
N PRO A 207 -5.90 5.49 -15.10
CA PRO A 207 -6.19 6.47 -16.13
C PRO A 207 -7.06 7.60 -15.55
N THR A 208 -7.25 8.68 -16.31
CA THR A 208 -8.25 9.69 -15.96
C THR A 208 -9.66 9.07 -15.96
N PRO A 209 -10.66 9.66 -15.30
CA PRO A 209 -12.03 9.14 -15.34
C PRO A 209 -12.61 9.00 -16.75
N SER A 210 -12.16 9.83 -17.70
CA SER A 210 -12.52 9.74 -19.12
C SER A 210 -11.81 8.59 -19.87
N GLY A 211 -10.83 7.92 -19.26
CA GLY A 211 -10.13 6.77 -19.83
C GLY A 211 -8.76 7.08 -20.43
N GLY A 212 -8.20 8.27 -20.22
CA GLY A 212 -6.86 8.63 -20.73
C GLY A 212 -5.73 7.97 -19.93
N TYR A 213 -4.92 7.14 -20.59
CA TYR A 213 -3.79 6.40 -19.97
C TYR A 213 -2.49 7.20 -19.89
N SER A 214 -2.41 8.39 -20.49
CA SER A 214 -1.30 9.33 -20.26
C SER A 214 -1.60 10.22 -19.05
N SER A 215 -1.94 9.59 -17.91
CA SER A 215 -2.37 10.30 -16.70
C SER A 215 -1.21 10.65 -15.79
N GLN A 216 -1.40 11.70 -14.98
CA GLN A 216 -0.42 12.11 -13.96
C GLN A 216 -0.18 11.00 -12.93
N ALA A 217 -1.22 10.26 -12.57
CA ALA A 217 -1.11 9.17 -11.60
C ALA A 217 -0.21 8.02 -12.10
N ILE A 218 -0.30 7.65 -13.38
CA ILE A 218 0.56 6.62 -13.97
C ILE A 218 2.03 7.08 -13.96
N ALA A 219 2.30 8.34 -14.33
CA ALA A 219 3.65 8.88 -14.28
C ALA A 219 4.23 8.91 -12.86
N LEU A 220 3.41 9.28 -11.85
CA LEU A 220 3.81 9.23 -10.45
C LEU A 220 4.06 7.80 -9.97
N ALA A 221 3.19 6.86 -10.30
CA ALA A 221 3.38 5.45 -9.96
C ALA A 221 4.70 4.91 -10.51
N GLN A 222 5.03 5.21 -11.76
CA GLN A 222 6.30 4.85 -12.37
C GLN A 222 7.49 5.47 -11.65
N LYS A 223 7.42 6.77 -11.33
CA LYS A 223 8.47 7.50 -10.58
C LYS A 223 8.77 6.85 -9.23
N TYR A 224 7.72 6.46 -8.49
CA TYR A 224 7.91 5.91 -7.14
C TYR A 224 8.21 4.40 -7.15
N MET A 225 7.63 3.61 -8.06
CA MET A 225 7.96 2.19 -8.19
C MET A 225 9.40 1.96 -8.65
N SER A 226 9.97 2.84 -9.49
CA SER A 226 11.37 2.73 -9.94
C SER A 226 12.40 2.83 -8.81
N ARG A 227 12.00 3.28 -7.62
CA ARG A 227 12.86 3.32 -6.42
C ARG A 227 13.09 1.94 -5.79
N TYR A 228 12.27 0.95 -6.12
CA TYR A 228 12.35 -0.38 -5.54
C TYR A 228 13.23 -1.30 -6.41
N PRO A 229 14.27 -1.95 -5.84
CA PRO A 229 15.20 -2.78 -6.62
C PRO A 229 14.54 -3.94 -7.36
N GLY A 230 13.43 -4.46 -6.83
CA GLY A 230 12.67 -5.54 -7.45
C GLY A 230 11.66 -5.11 -8.53
N TYR A 231 11.62 -3.83 -8.88
CA TYR A 231 10.62 -3.29 -9.81
C TYR A 231 10.61 -3.99 -11.17
N THR A 232 11.78 -4.33 -11.69
CA THR A 232 11.92 -5.03 -12.99
C THR A 232 11.95 -6.56 -12.87
N LYS A 233 11.97 -7.09 -11.66
CA LYS A 233 12.06 -8.53 -11.41
C LYS A 233 10.71 -9.25 -11.56
N TYR A 234 9.63 -8.59 -11.17
CA TYR A 234 8.28 -9.14 -11.20
C TYR A 234 7.39 -8.36 -12.17
N ASP A 235 6.21 -8.91 -12.44
CA ASP A 235 5.24 -8.32 -13.37
C ASP A 235 4.49 -7.14 -12.74
N TYR A 236 5.24 -6.13 -12.28
CA TYR A 236 4.67 -4.91 -11.74
C TYR A 236 4.12 -4.01 -12.84
N HIS A 237 2.87 -3.59 -12.67
CA HIS A 237 2.18 -2.70 -13.59
C HIS A 237 1.92 -1.36 -12.93
N THR A 238 2.62 -0.30 -13.33
CA THR A 238 2.38 1.06 -12.84
C THR A 238 1.13 1.72 -13.41
N SER A 239 0.50 1.08 -14.41
CA SER A 239 -0.79 1.46 -14.96
C SER A 239 -1.85 0.47 -14.51
N SER A 240 -2.84 0.92 -13.78
CA SER A 240 -3.99 0.10 -13.38
C SER A 240 -5.17 0.27 -14.37
N GLY A 241 -6.21 -0.55 -14.22
CA GLY A 241 -7.50 -0.29 -14.86
C GLY A 241 -8.14 1.01 -14.34
N ASN A 242 -9.25 1.42 -14.95
CA ASN A 242 -9.98 2.63 -14.54
C ASN A 242 -10.74 2.38 -13.21
N TYR A 243 -9.99 2.21 -12.13
CA TYR A 243 -10.53 1.89 -10.82
C TYR A 243 -11.37 3.02 -10.22
N ILE A 244 -11.18 4.28 -10.61
CA ILE A 244 -12.06 5.36 -10.18
C ILE A 244 -13.51 5.10 -10.64
N ARG A 245 -13.68 4.56 -11.85
CA ARG A 245 -14.99 4.22 -12.42
C ARG A 245 -15.38 2.75 -12.21
N ARG A 246 -14.69 2.04 -11.34
CA ARG A 246 -14.94 0.63 -11.06
C ARG A 246 -15.23 0.42 -9.58
N GLY A 247 -16.30 -0.32 -9.25
CA GLY A 247 -16.66 -0.64 -7.87
C GLY A 247 -17.22 0.54 -7.07
N ASN A 248 -17.27 0.36 -5.79
CA ASN A 248 -17.64 1.36 -4.79
C ASN A 248 -16.42 1.73 -3.94
N TYR A 249 -16.58 2.75 -3.09
CA TYR A 249 -15.53 3.17 -2.17
C TYR A 249 -16.04 3.22 -0.75
N LEU A 250 -15.23 2.84 0.21
CA LEU A 250 -15.38 3.22 1.61
C LEU A 250 -14.57 4.50 1.84
N ARG A 251 -15.23 5.54 2.32
CA ARG A 251 -14.60 6.76 2.82
C ARG A 251 -14.59 6.75 4.32
N TRP A 252 -13.42 6.87 4.92
CA TRP A 252 -13.27 6.86 6.38
C TRP A 252 -13.90 8.08 7.04
N ASN A 253 -14.55 7.88 8.19
CA ASN A 253 -14.95 8.98 9.06
C ASN A 253 -13.71 9.66 9.65
N ARG A 254 -13.74 10.98 9.79
CA ARG A 254 -12.62 11.73 10.41
C ARG A 254 -12.41 11.40 11.89
N SER A 255 -13.45 10.89 12.57
CA SER A 255 -13.33 10.32 13.91
C SER A 255 -12.61 8.97 13.94
N THR A 256 -12.54 8.27 12.80
CA THR A 256 -11.86 6.98 12.67
C THR A 256 -10.43 7.14 12.20
N LEU A 257 -10.21 7.88 11.12
CA LEU A 257 -8.90 8.32 10.65
C LEU A 257 -8.87 9.85 10.57
N SER A 258 -8.17 10.47 11.51
CA SER A 258 -7.97 11.92 11.52
C SER A 258 -6.95 12.37 10.48
N ASP A 259 -6.92 13.65 10.17
CA ASP A 259 -6.03 14.23 9.15
C ASP A 259 -5.29 15.46 9.68
N PRO A 260 -4.45 15.31 10.72
CA PRO A 260 -3.68 16.44 11.27
C PRO A 260 -2.62 16.95 10.28
N ASP A 261 -2.19 16.10 9.35
CA ASP A 261 -1.17 16.43 8.34
C ASP A 261 -1.76 17.16 7.12
N GLY A 262 -3.09 17.24 7.00
CA GLY A 262 -3.78 17.95 5.92
C GLY A 262 -3.78 17.25 4.57
N TYR A 263 -3.58 15.93 4.53
CA TYR A 263 -3.52 15.12 3.30
C TYR A 263 -4.76 15.26 2.41
N MET A 264 -5.92 15.54 2.99
CA MET A 264 -7.16 15.76 2.26
C MET A 264 -7.11 16.96 1.29
N ASN A 265 -6.20 17.89 1.53
CA ASN A 265 -6.01 19.09 0.72
C ASN A 265 -4.76 19.03 -0.17
N MET A 266 -4.04 17.90 -0.15
CA MET A 266 -2.82 17.68 -0.92
C MET A 266 -3.11 16.93 -2.22
N THR A 267 -2.32 17.21 -3.24
CA THR A 267 -2.27 16.40 -4.47
C THR A 267 -1.51 15.09 -4.20
N ALA A 268 -1.71 14.09 -5.07
CA ALA A 268 -0.99 12.82 -4.98
C ALA A 268 0.54 13.00 -4.94
N ASP A 269 1.10 13.94 -5.71
CA ASP A 269 2.54 14.19 -5.72
C ASP A 269 3.03 14.75 -4.37
N GLN A 270 2.28 15.66 -3.77
CA GLN A 270 2.61 16.20 -2.44
C GLN A 270 2.57 15.12 -1.35
N ILE A 271 1.54 14.28 -1.37
CA ILE A 271 1.39 13.17 -0.41
C ILE A 271 2.55 12.17 -0.57
N LEU A 272 2.84 11.77 -1.81
CA LEU A 272 3.94 10.83 -2.06
C LEU A 272 5.30 11.45 -1.72
N ALA A 273 5.52 12.74 -1.99
CA ALA A 273 6.74 13.42 -1.59
C ALA A 273 6.94 13.38 -0.08
N ASP A 274 5.88 13.61 0.70
CA ASP A 274 5.94 13.57 2.17
C ASP A 274 6.12 12.12 2.71
N LEU A 275 5.41 11.14 2.12
CA LEU A 275 5.52 9.73 2.55
C LEU A 275 6.88 9.09 2.22
N PHE A 276 7.60 9.63 1.24
CA PHE A 276 8.90 9.13 0.77
C PHE A 276 10.07 10.08 1.10
N SER A 277 9.83 11.10 1.95
CA SER A 277 10.84 12.04 2.43
C SER A 277 11.86 11.41 3.38
#